data_576548aa36e641cb3e5b29ba06157bbd
#
_entry.id   576548aa36e641cb3e5b29ba06157bbd
#
_cell.length_a   1.000
_cell.length_b   1.000
_cell.length_c   1.000
_cell.angle_alpha   90.00
_cell.angle_beta   90.00
_cell.angle_gamma   90.00
#
_symmetry.space_group_name_H-M   'P 1'
#
loop_
_entity.id
_entity.type
_entity.pdbx_description
1 polymer ?
#
loop_
_entity_poly.entity_id
_entity_poly.type
_entity_poly.pdbx_seq_one_letter_code
_entity_poly.pdbx_strand_id
1 'polypeptide(L)'
;MIKMKRSIVREALPKPNVLQLSQYDITQKIMESLVNACHRSVLYSIIDESKDANEIATELNISLSAVYKTLNQLENLTLIQVEKFTFVDGKKTKFYKSRIGRAEIKLENNDAILH
;
A
#
# COMPACT_ATOMS: atom_id res chain seq x y z
N MET A 1 -8.79 12.26 -9.74
CA MET A 1 -8.92 11.62 -9.69
C MET A 1 -8.96 11.28 -9.40
N ILE A 2 -8.84 11.93 -9.31
CA ILE A 2 -8.83 11.71 -9.08
C ILE A 2 -9.07 12.17 -8.90
N LYS A 3 -9.13 12.83 -8.84
CA LYS A 3 -9.43 13.01 -8.77
C LYS A 3 -9.61 12.95 -8.81
N MET A 4 -9.66 13.60 -9.02
CA MET A 4 -9.91 13.50 -9.14
C MET A 4 -10.64 13.66 -9.00
N LYS A 5 -10.89 14.42 -9.08
CA LYS A 5 -11.52 14.48 -8.96
C LYS A 5 -12.07 14.53 -8.96
N ARG A 6 -12.02 15.24 -9.10
CA ARG A 6 -12.45 15.29 -9.19
C ARG A 6 -12.86 15.27 -9.44
N SER A 7 -12.75 15.99 -9.50
CA SER A 7 -12.94 15.97 -9.88
C SER A 7 -12.78 16.05 -10.43
N ILE A 8 -12.70 16.54 -10.81
CA ILE A 8 -12.49 16.58 -11.42
C ILE A 8 -12.91 16.74 -12.10
N VAL A 9 -13.30 17.24 -12.61
CA VAL A 9 -13.43 17.54 -13.26
C VAL A 9 -13.56 17.84 -14.08
N ARG A 10 -13.81 18.20 -14.55
CA ARG A 10 -13.78 18.75 -15.18
C ARG A 10 -13.93 19.55 -16.20
N GLU A 11 -15.53 20.26 -16.97
CA GLU A 11 -14.98 21.30 -17.71
C GLU A 11 -13.61 21.04 -18.34
N ALA A 12 -13.21 21.82 -19.31
CA ALA A 12 -11.90 21.69 -19.89
C ALA A 12 -10.85 21.92 -18.80
N LEU A 13 -10.18 20.86 -18.43
CA LEU A 13 -9.12 20.96 -17.42
C LEU A 13 -7.85 21.43 -18.08
N PRO A 14 -7.07 22.27 -17.40
CA PRO A 14 -5.76 22.61 -17.93
C PRO A 14 -4.89 21.37 -18.00
N LYS A 15 -3.86 21.42 -18.82
CA LYS A 15 -2.91 20.33 -18.90
C LYS A 15 -2.29 20.12 -17.51
N PRO A 16 -2.22 18.89 -17.01
CA PRO A 16 -1.58 18.66 -15.73
C PRO A 16 -0.09 18.96 -15.83
N ASN A 17 0.47 19.53 -14.77
CA ASN A 17 1.90 19.72 -14.68
C ASN A 17 2.56 18.42 -14.24
N VAL A 18 3.90 18.42 -14.20
CA VAL A 18 4.64 17.21 -13.85
C VAL A 18 4.25 16.66 -12.48
N LEU A 19 4.02 17.55 -11.51
CA LEU A 19 3.64 17.12 -10.19
C LEU A 19 2.27 16.43 -10.17
N GLN A 20 1.30 16.96 -10.92
CA GLN A 20 -0.03 16.35 -11.01
C GLN A 20 0.03 14.99 -11.66
N LEU A 21 0.82 14.84 -12.72
CA LEU A 21 1.01 13.55 -13.37
C LEU A 21 1.64 12.54 -12.43
N SER A 22 2.62 13.00 -11.64
CA SER A 22 3.29 12.16 -10.67
C SER A 22 2.33 11.66 -9.61
N GLN A 23 1.47 12.55 -9.11
CA GLN A 23 0.47 12.19 -8.10
C GLN A 23 -0.55 11.20 -8.65
N TYR A 24 -0.97 11.41 -9.89
CA TYR A 24 -1.91 10.50 -10.53
C TYR A 24 -1.28 9.12 -10.68
N ASP A 25 -0.03 9.06 -11.10
CA ASP A 25 0.70 7.82 -11.30
C ASP A 25 0.84 7.04 -9.99
N ILE A 26 1.15 7.74 -8.90
CA ILE A 26 1.27 7.13 -7.59
C ILE A 26 -0.08 6.57 -7.13
N THR A 27 -1.15 7.33 -7.29
CA THR A 27 -2.50 6.88 -6.94
C THR A 27 -2.88 5.63 -7.72
N GLN A 28 -2.57 5.62 -9.01
CA GLN A 28 -2.84 4.48 -9.87
C GLN A 28 -2.10 3.23 -9.36
N LYS A 29 -0.84 3.38 -9.00
CA LYS A 29 -0.03 2.27 -8.50
C LYS A 29 -0.54 1.76 -7.16
N ILE A 30 -0.99 2.64 -6.29
CA ILE A 30 -1.59 2.23 -5.02
C ILE A 30 -2.84 1.40 -5.26
N MET A 31 -3.71 1.85 -6.16
CA MET A 31 -4.92 1.10 -6.47
C MET A 31 -4.61 -0.24 -7.08
N GLU A 32 -3.64 -0.30 -7.98
CA GLU A 32 -3.21 -1.57 -8.57
C GLU A 32 -2.68 -2.52 -7.48
N SER A 33 -1.93 -1.99 -6.54
CA SER A 33 -1.42 -2.78 -5.43
C SER A 33 -2.56 -3.34 -4.59
N LEU A 34 -3.58 -2.53 -4.30
CA LEU A 34 -4.68 -2.95 -3.45
C LEU A 34 -5.60 -3.98 -4.10
N VAL A 35 -5.60 -4.09 -5.43
CA VAL A 35 -6.36 -5.16 -6.08
C VAL A 35 -5.55 -6.44 -6.20
N ASN A 36 -4.27 -6.40 -5.88
CA ASN A 36 -3.43 -7.60 -5.85
C ASN A 36 -3.72 -8.38 -4.57
N ALA A 37 -4.13 -9.63 -4.70
CA ALA A 37 -4.54 -10.43 -3.55
C ALA A 37 -3.42 -10.63 -2.53
N CYS A 38 -2.20 -10.82 -2.98
CA CYS A 38 -1.06 -11.02 -2.09
C CYS A 38 -0.78 -9.74 -1.29
N HIS A 39 -0.81 -8.58 -1.96
CA HIS A 39 -0.61 -7.29 -1.30
C HIS A 39 -1.68 -7.04 -0.24
N ARG A 40 -2.95 -7.34 -0.57
CA ARG A 40 -4.03 -7.18 0.40
C ARG A 40 -3.84 -8.07 1.61
N SER A 41 -3.48 -9.32 1.37
CA SER A 41 -3.28 -10.27 2.47
C SER A 41 -2.19 -9.82 3.42
N VAL A 42 -1.08 -9.34 2.88
CA VAL A 42 0.02 -8.83 3.70
C VAL A 42 -0.44 -7.61 4.48
N LEU A 43 -1.14 -6.67 3.83
CA LEU A 43 -1.65 -5.49 4.53
C LEU A 43 -2.59 -5.87 5.66
N TYR A 44 -3.53 -6.77 5.41
CA TYR A 44 -4.48 -7.23 6.43
C TYR A 44 -3.77 -7.84 7.62
N SER A 45 -2.71 -8.58 7.38
CA SER A 45 -2.01 -9.28 8.46
C SER A 45 -1.34 -8.31 9.44
N ILE A 46 -1.10 -7.06 9.02
CA ILE A 46 -0.38 -6.10 9.85
C ILE A 46 -1.17 -4.82 10.13
N ILE A 47 -2.49 -4.89 10.00
CA ILE A 47 -3.35 -3.74 10.32
C ILE A 47 -3.40 -3.53 11.84
N ASP A 48 -3.70 -4.59 12.58
CA ASP A 48 -3.93 -4.46 14.01
C ASP A 48 -2.66 -4.56 14.83
N GLU A 49 -1.69 -5.29 14.33
CA GLU A 49 -0.49 -5.56 15.10
C GLU A 49 0.70 -5.72 14.16
N SER A 50 1.83 -5.15 14.54
CA SER A 50 3.05 -5.26 13.71
C SER A 50 3.59 -6.69 13.74
N LYS A 51 4.16 -7.10 12.63
CA LYS A 51 4.71 -8.46 12.48
C LYS A 51 5.99 -8.40 11.68
N ASP A 52 6.88 -9.34 11.95
CA ASP A 52 8.06 -9.47 11.12
C ASP A 52 7.74 -10.32 9.88
N ALA A 53 8.66 -10.38 8.94
CA ALA A 53 8.44 -11.08 7.68
C ALA A 53 8.20 -12.58 7.89
N ASN A 54 8.86 -13.19 8.85
CA ASN A 54 8.67 -14.63 9.13
C ASN A 54 7.27 -14.92 9.65
N GLU A 55 6.77 -14.04 10.53
CA GLU A 55 5.42 -14.18 11.05
C GLU A 55 4.39 -14.07 9.95
N ILE A 56 4.59 -13.11 9.05
CA ILE A 56 3.69 -12.92 7.91
C ILE A 56 3.72 -14.14 7.00
N ALA A 57 4.90 -14.62 6.68
CA ALA A 57 5.06 -15.78 5.81
C ALA A 57 4.37 -17.01 6.37
N THR A 58 4.51 -17.23 7.67
CA THR A 58 3.89 -18.35 8.36
C THR A 58 2.37 -18.21 8.38
N GLU A 59 1.89 -17.04 8.73
CA GLU A 59 0.45 -16.78 8.82
C GLU A 59 -0.24 -16.95 7.47
N LEU A 60 0.36 -16.44 6.41
CA LEU A 60 -0.24 -16.47 5.08
C LEU A 60 0.13 -17.71 4.28
N ASN A 61 1.03 -18.51 4.80
CA ASN A 61 1.50 -19.72 4.13
C ASN A 61 2.08 -19.41 2.76
N ILE A 62 2.95 -18.40 2.70
CA ILE A 62 3.67 -18.03 1.48
C ILE A 62 5.16 -17.99 1.79
N SER A 63 5.97 -17.97 0.74
CA SER A 63 7.42 -17.97 0.94
C SER A 63 7.90 -16.65 1.53
N LEU A 64 9.00 -16.72 2.27
CA LEU A 64 9.62 -15.55 2.84
C LEU A 64 10.05 -14.56 1.75
N SER A 65 10.53 -15.10 0.63
CA SER A 65 10.95 -14.28 -0.49
C SER A 65 9.76 -13.51 -1.09
N ALA A 66 8.58 -14.14 -1.18
CA ALA A 66 7.37 -13.46 -1.63
C ALA A 66 6.95 -12.37 -0.65
N VAL A 67 7.09 -12.62 0.65
CA VAL A 67 6.79 -11.61 1.67
C VAL A 67 7.71 -10.40 1.51
N TYR A 68 9.00 -10.61 1.40
CA TYR A 68 9.95 -9.50 1.25
C TYR A 68 9.69 -8.69 -0.02
N LYS A 69 9.38 -9.38 -1.11
CA LYS A 69 9.07 -8.68 -2.36
C LYS A 69 7.83 -7.79 -2.19
N THR A 70 6.79 -8.34 -1.57
CA THR A 70 5.56 -7.60 -1.33
C THR A 70 5.79 -6.43 -0.36
N LEU A 71 6.53 -6.67 0.73
CA LEU A 71 6.84 -5.62 1.69
C LEU A 71 7.59 -4.48 1.04
N ASN A 72 8.58 -4.79 0.19
CA ASN A 72 9.32 -3.74 -0.53
C ASN A 72 8.41 -2.91 -1.42
N GLN A 73 7.49 -3.56 -2.12
CA GLN A 73 6.54 -2.86 -2.97
C GLN A 73 5.59 -1.96 -2.17
N LEU A 74 5.08 -2.48 -1.06
CA LEU A 74 4.17 -1.72 -0.21
C LEU A 74 4.88 -0.56 0.48
N GLU A 75 6.12 -0.77 0.88
CA GLU A 75 6.92 0.27 1.51
C GLU A 75 7.22 1.40 0.52
N ASN A 76 7.55 1.06 -0.71
CA ASN A 76 7.78 2.05 -1.77
C ASN A 76 6.54 2.89 -2.04
N LEU A 77 5.36 2.33 -1.84
CA LEU A 77 4.10 3.06 -2.00
C LEU A 77 3.68 3.78 -0.71
N THR A 78 4.48 3.69 0.33
CA THR A 78 4.24 4.29 1.66
C THR A 78 2.99 3.75 2.35
N LEU A 79 2.58 2.54 2.00
CA LEU A 79 1.39 1.92 2.61
C LEU A 79 1.71 1.21 3.91
N ILE A 80 2.97 0.91 4.15
CA ILE A 80 3.43 0.27 5.38
C ILE A 80 4.65 0.99 5.91
N GLN A 81 4.97 0.75 7.16
CA GLN A 81 6.16 1.30 7.80
C GLN A 81 6.75 0.29 8.75
N VAL A 82 8.01 0.46 9.06
CA VAL A 82 8.65 -0.32 10.13
C VAL A 82 8.26 0.37 11.42
N GLU A 83 7.48 -0.32 12.25
CA GLU A 83 7.02 0.25 13.52
C GLU A 83 8.10 0.15 14.60
N LYS A 84 8.80 -0.98 14.61
CA LYS A 84 9.87 -1.20 15.57
C LYS A 84 10.80 -2.26 15.01
N PHE A 85 11.95 -2.40 15.64
CA PHE A 85 12.82 -3.52 15.33
C PHE A 85 13.45 -4.04 16.62
N THR A 86 13.82 -5.31 16.59
CA THR A 86 14.46 -5.99 17.70
C THR A 86 15.70 -6.70 17.17
N PHE A 87 16.53 -7.15 18.10
CA PHE A 87 17.68 -7.97 17.73
C PHE A 87 17.43 -9.39 18.24
N VAL A 88 17.52 -10.35 17.33
CA VAL A 88 17.37 -11.76 17.66
C VAL A 88 18.64 -12.45 17.18
N ASP A 89 19.37 -13.05 18.10
CA ASP A 89 20.64 -13.71 17.80
C ASP A 89 21.60 -12.80 17.05
N GLY A 90 21.65 -11.52 17.48
CA GLY A 90 22.52 -10.54 16.87
C GLY A 90 22.04 -9.98 15.54
N LYS A 91 20.88 -10.42 15.07
CA LYS A 91 20.32 -9.95 13.81
C LYS A 91 19.17 -8.99 14.07
N LYS A 92 19.12 -7.94 13.26
CA LYS A 92 18.05 -6.95 13.32
C LYS A 92 16.81 -7.50 12.66
N THR A 93 15.71 -7.51 13.39
CA THR A 93 14.42 -7.97 12.87
C THR A 93 13.46 -6.79 12.85
N LYS A 94 12.91 -6.49 11.68
CA LYS A 94 11.98 -5.38 11.50
C LYS A 94 10.54 -5.86 11.65
N PHE A 95 9.73 -5.07 12.35
CA PHE A 95 8.30 -5.33 12.50
C PHE A 95 7.53 -4.29 11.71
N TYR A 96 6.75 -4.74 10.77
CA TYR A 96 6.03 -3.90 9.84
C TYR A 96 4.58 -3.69 10.29
N LYS A 97 4.08 -2.52 10.03
CA LYS A 97 2.71 -2.14 10.38
C LYS A 97 2.08 -1.40 9.22
N SER A 98 0.81 -1.68 8.96
CA SER A 98 0.08 -0.95 7.93
C SER A 98 -0.10 0.50 8.36
N ARG A 99 0.05 1.41 7.42
CA ARG A 99 -0.23 2.83 7.65
C ARG A 99 -1.69 3.16 7.37
N ILE A 100 -2.42 2.23 6.79
CA ILE A 100 -3.85 2.38 6.57
C ILE A 100 -4.56 1.34 7.42
N GLY A 101 -5.52 1.81 8.22
CA GLY A 101 -6.30 0.91 9.06
C GLY A 101 -7.35 0.16 8.27
N ARG A 102 -7.75 0.72 7.13
CA ARG A 102 -8.77 0.13 6.32
C ARG A 102 -8.66 0.68 4.91
N ALA A 103 -8.71 -0.20 3.93
CA ALA A 103 -8.71 0.20 2.53
C ALA A 103 -10.06 -0.13 1.92
N GLU A 104 -10.68 0.88 1.33
CA GLU A 104 -11.97 0.72 0.67
C GLU A 104 -11.89 1.49 -0.64
N ILE A 105 -12.06 0.79 -1.75
CA ILE A 105 -12.04 1.41 -3.06
C ILE A 105 -13.46 1.48 -3.57
N LYS A 106 -13.94 2.70 -3.78
CA LYS A 106 -15.26 2.94 -4.33
C LYS A 106 -15.10 3.63 -5.67
N LEU A 107 -15.89 3.21 -6.65
CA LEU A 107 -15.90 3.83 -7.96
C LEU A 107 -17.22 4.58 -8.10
N GLU A 108 -17.12 5.91 -8.14
CA GLU A 108 -18.27 6.78 -8.28
C GLU A 108 -17.95 7.81 -9.35
N ASN A 109 -18.79 7.91 -10.36
CA ASN A 109 -18.58 8.88 -11.43
C ASN A 109 -17.20 8.74 -12.05
N ASN A 110 -16.70 7.52 -12.13
CA ASN A 110 -15.39 7.19 -12.67
C ASN A 110 -14.22 7.67 -11.80
N ASP A 111 -14.51 8.10 -10.59
CA ASP A 111 -13.48 8.44 -9.62
C ASP A 111 -13.26 7.28 -8.67
N ALA A 112 -12.04 7.12 -8.20
CA ALA A 112 -11.71 6.10 -7.21
C ALA A 112 -11.39 6.80 -5.90
N ILE A 113 -12.04 6.34 -4.83
CA ILE A 113 -11.84 6.88 -3.49
C ILE A 113 -11.13 5.85 -2.66
N LEU A 114 -10.00 6.24 -2.07
CA LEU A 114 -9.18 5.37 -1.25
C LEU A 114 -9.23 5.82 0.21
N HIS A 115 -9.56 4.88 1.09
CA HIS A 115 -9.65 5.12 2.52
C HIS A 115 -8.63 4.34 3.31
#